data_04c770b64d6e28a2c5c9eb1717dcfda1
#
_entry.id   04c770b64d6e28a2c5c9eb1717dcfda1
#
_cell.length_a   1.000
_cell.length_b   1.000
_cell.length_c   1.000
_cell.angle_alpha   90.00
_cell.angle_beta   90.00
_cell.angle_gamma   90.00
#
_symmetry.space_group_name_H-M   'P 1'
#
loop_
_entity.id
_entity.type
_entity.pdbx_description
1 polymer ?
#
loop_
_entity_poly.entity_id
_entity_poly.type
_entity_poly.pdbx_seq_one_letter_code
_entity_poly.pdbx_strand_id
1 'polypeptide(L)'
;DYSFHKDVANYPEIFTELTDSGIDFTQFSGGKLADSTVDGKHYGIPFDNGATIMAIRSDMVEKAGLTVEDFKDTTWSEFMELAKKVVDANGVPMLTSSGGSEIVIEMLQSAGASPMQDGEVKLVDNAALKKAIEVYKQLIDEGIMVDYTDWDQYIASMNKGEAAGVIQGCWIMSSIQAAEDQSGEWAIVN
;
A
#
# COMPACT_ATOMS: atom_id res chain seq x y z
N ASP A 1 -8.42 10.54 -2.80
CA ASP A 1 -9.49 9.69 -3.35
C ASP A 1 -9.14 9.34 -4.80
N TYR A 2 -9.11 8.07 -5.16
CA TYR A 2 -8.75 7.58 -6.49
C TYR A 2 -9.73 8.01 -7.60
N SER A 3 -10.97 8.32 -7.25
CA SER A 3 -11.99 8.73 -8.21
C SER A 3 -12.02 10.24 -8.44
N PHE A 4 -11.42 11.04 -7.58
CA PHE A 4 -11.59 12.50 -7.55
C PHE A 4 -11.33 13.17 -8.91
N HIS A 5 -10.18 12.88 -9.54
CA HIS A 5 -9.86 13.45 -10.86
C HIS A 5 -10.92 13.10 -11.92
N LYS A 6 -11.33 11.84 -11.96
CA LYS A 6 -12.37 11.35 -12.88
C LYS A 6 -13.72 12.04 -12.61
N ASP A 7 -14.08 12.18 -11.35
CA ASP A 7 -15.36 12.78 -10.96
C ASP A 7 -15.40 14.26 -11.33
N VAL A 8 -14.32 15.01 -11.08
CA VAL A 8 -14.18 16.40 -11.51
C VAL A 8 -14.21 16.53 -13.04
N ALA A 9 -13.51 15.65 -13.76
CA ALA A 9 -13.47 15.68 -15.21
C ALA A 9 -14.86 15.41 -15.85
N ASN A 10 -15.67 14.55 -15.22
CA ASN A 10 -16.99 14.20 -15.74
C ASN A 10 -18.12 15.15 -15.27
N TYR A 11 -17.96 15.77 -14.10
CA TYR A 11 -19.02 16.55 -13.43
C TYR A 11 -18.45 17.82 -12.78
N PRO A 12 -17.72 18.68 -13.54
CA PRO A 12 -17.05 19.85 -12.94
C PRO A 12 -18.01 20.81 -12.26
N GLU A 13 -19.27 20.85 -12.68
CA GLU A 13 -20.31 21.74 -12.15
C GLU A 13 -20.72 21.44 -10.69
N ILE A 14 -20.41 20.24 -10.17
CA ILE A 14 -20.69 19.92 -8.76
C ILE A 14 -19.53 20.23 -7.82
N PHE A 15 -18.39 20.66 -8.38
CA PHE A 15 -17.19 21.00 -7.61
C PHE A 15 -16.95 22.51 -7.63
N THR A 16 -16.39 23.04 -6.56
CA THR A 16 -15.96 24.45 -6.52
C THR A 16 -14.58 24.58 -7.14
N GLU A 17 -14.46 25.44 -8.14
CA GLU A 17 -13.16 25.85 -8.69
C GLU A 17 -12.39 26.71 -7.66
N LEU A 18 -11.13 26.35 -7.41
CA LEU A 18 -10.26 26.96 -6.40
C LEU A 18 -9.09 27.76 -6.99
N THR A 19 -8.98 27.87 -8.31
CA THR A 19 -7.84 28.49 -9.01
C THR A 19 -7.56 29.90 -8.49
N ASP A 20 -8.60 30.70 -8.30
CA ASP A 20 -8.50 32.09 -7.84
C ASP A 20 -8.82 32.25 -6.33
N SER A 21 -8.74 31.16 -5.55
CA SER A 21 -9.09 31.16 -4.12
C SER A 21 -8.06 31.85 -3.21
N GLY A 22 -6.91 32.27 -3.74
CA GLY A 22 -5.80 32.79 -2.97
C GLY A 22 -4.88 31.73 -2.37
N ILE A 23 -5.12 30.45 -2.66
CA ILE A 23 -4.23 29.34 -2.27
C ILE A 23 -3.01 29.36 -3.19
N ASP A 24 -1.82 29.27 -2.61
CA ASP A 24 -0.57 29.11 -3.37
C ASP A 24 -0.37 27.63 -3.71
N PHE A 25 -0.87 27.23 -4.87
CA PHE A 25 -0.76 25.84 -5.35
C PHE A 25 0.68 25.41 -5.68
N THR A 26 1.64 26.34 -5.76
CA THR A 26 3.05 25.98 -5.99
C THR A 26 3.71 25.33 -4.78
N GLN A 27 3.08 25.36 -3.61
CA GLN A 27 3.56 24.73 -2.38
C GLN A 27 3.28 23.22 -2.33
N PHE A 28 2.46 22.69 -3.24
CA PHE A 28 2.10 21.28 -3.26
C PHE A 28 2.95 20.48 -4.26
N SER A 29 3.10 19.18 -4.02
CA SER A 29 3.81 18.29 -4.96
C SER A 29 3.08 18.23 -6.29
N GLY A 30 3.83 18.29 -7.39
CA GLY A 30 3.27 18.34 -8.74
C GLY A 30 2.37 17.12 -9.07
N GLY A 31 2.73 15.92 -8.58
CA GLY A 31 1.93 14.72 -8.79
C GLY A 31 0.56 14.80 -8.13
N LYS A 32 0.50 15.22 -6.86
CA LYS A 32 -0.78 15.37 -6.14
C LYS A 32 -1.60 16.55 -6.65
N LEU A 33 -0.94 17.61 -7.08
CA LEU A 33 -1.63 18.73 -7.69
C LEU A 33 -2.27 18.34 -9.03
N ALA A 34 -1.60 17.52 -9.83
CA ALA A 34 -2.16 17.00 -11.09
C ALA A 34 -3.45 16.19 -10.84
N ASP A 35 -3.52 15.39 -9.77
CA ASP A 35 -4.71 14.61 -9.41
C ASP A 35 -5.95 15.50 -9.11
N SER A 36 -5.74 16.76 -8.73
CA SER A 36 -6.80 17.74 -8.41
C SER A 36 -6.94 18.85 -9.43
N THR A 37 -6.26 18.73 -10.59
CA THR A 37 -6.28 19.71 -11.67
C THR A 37 -6.93 19.12 -12.93
N VAL A 38 -7.95 19.75 -13.44
CA VAL A 38 -8.64 19.39 -14.69
C VAL A 38 -8.70 20.64 -15.59
N ASP A 39 -8.27 20.51 -16.83
CA ASP A 39 -8.22 21.60 -17.83
C ASP A 39 -7.52 22.87 -17.31
N GLY A 40 -6.46 22.72 -16.52
CA GLY A 40 -5.68 23.81 -15.96
C GLY A 40 -6.34 24.50 -14.76
N LYS A 41 -7.46 24.00 -14.26
CA LYS A 41 -8.21 24.53 -13.12
C LYS A 41 -8.06 23.63 -11.90
N HIS A 42 -7.89 24.21 -10.72
CA HIS A 42 -7.76 23.49 -9.46
C HIS A 42 -9.12 23.31 -8.79
N TYR A 43 -9.44 22.05 -8.44
CA TYR A 43 -10.72 21.69 -7.80
C TYR A 43 -10.53 21.03 -6.42
N GLY A 44 -9.30 20.79 -6.02
CA GLY A 44 -8.98 20.21 -4.72
C GLY A 44 -7.67 20.74 -4.16
N ILE A 45 -7.54 20.64 -2.86
CA ILE A 45 -6.31 20.98 -2.13
C ILE A 45 -5.64 19.65 -1.77
N PRO A 46 -4.41 19.38 -2.27
CA PRO A 46 -3.67 18.19 -1.88
C PRO A 46 -3.47 18.15 -0.36
N PHE A 47 -3.81 17.00 0.24
CA PHE A 47 -3.70 16.82 1.69
C PHE A 47 -2.49 15.98 2.08
N ASP A 48 -2.20 14.92 1.30
CA ASP A 48 -1.21 13.91 1.63
C ASP A 48 -0.36 13.56 0.40
N ASN A 49 0.90 13.24 0.65
CA ASN A 49 1.82 12.72 -0.36
C ASN A 49 2.44 11.43 0.18
N GLY A 50 1.61 10.39 0.30
CA GLY A 50 2.01 9.10 0.84
C GLY A 50 2.99 8.34 -0.05
N ALA A 51 3.85 7.56 0.59
CA ALA A 51 4.69 6.54 -0.05
C ALA A 51 4.27 5.17 0.48
N THR A 52 4.39 4.13 -0.34
CA THR A 52 4.21 2.75 0.12
C THR A 52 5.38 2.36 1.02
N ILE A 53 5.06 1.74 2.14
CA ILE A 53 6.01 1.19 3.10
C ILE A 53 5.67 -0.27 3.38
N MET A 54 6.66 -1.04 3.82
CA MET A 54 6.42 -2.28 4.53
C MET A 54 6.67 -2.03 6.02
N ALA A 55 5.63 -2.22 6.85
CA ALA A 55 5.75 -2.17 8.30
C ALA A 55 5.66 -3.60 8.85
N ILE A 56 6.60 -4.00 9.72
CA ILE A 56 6.67 -5.35 10.28
C ILE A 56 6.88 -5.31 11.79
N ARG A 57 6.37 -6.32 12.49
CA ARG A 57 6.55 -6.56 13.91
C ARG A 57 7.96 -7.10 14.16
N SER A 58 8.84 -6.26 14.71
CA SER A 58 10.23 -6.62 15.03
C SER A 58 10.33 -7.76 16.03
N ASP A 59 9.47 -7.79 17.05
CA ASP A 59 9.40 -8.86 18.03
C ASP A 59 9.03 -10.23 17.43
N MET A 60 8.10 -10.25 16.47
CA MET A 60 7.71 -11.47 15.75
C MET A 60 8.81 -11.94 14.78
N VAL A 61 9.53 -11.01 14.18
CA VAL A 61 10.69 -11.29 13.33
C VAL A 61 11.84 -11.87 14.17
N GLU A 62 12.15 -11.27 15.32
CA GLU A 62 13.16 -11.76 16.23
C GLU A 62 12.84 -13.15 16.78
N LYS A 63 11.58 -13.43 17.10
CA LYS A 63 11.12 -14.76 17.52
C LYS A 63 11.35 -15.84 16.45
N ALA A 64 11.35 -15.46 15.17
CA ALA A 64 11.72 -16.34 14.06
C ALA A 64 13.24 -16.51 13.86
N GLY A 65 14.05 -15.87 14.71
CA GLY A 65 15.51 -15.89 14.58
C GLY A 65 16.05 -15.01 13.46
N LEU A 66 15.26 -14.01 13.05
CA LEU A 66 15.56 -13.06 11.99
C LEU A 66 15.72 -11.64 12.58
N THR A 67 16.17 -10.74 11.74
CA THR A 67 16.24 -9.30 12.02
C THR A 67 15.40 -8.52 11.00
N VAL A 68 15.02 -7.31 11.33
CA VAL A 68 14.33 -6.40 10.39
C VAL A 68 15.16 -6.16 9.12
N GLU A 69 16.48 -6.09 9.26
CA GLU A 69 17.43 -5.87 8.16
C GLU A 69 17.44 -7.02 7.14
N ASP A 70 17.09 -8.24 7.54
CA ASP A 70 17.00 -9.39 6.62
C ASP A 70 15.90 -9.20 5.54
N PHE A 71 14.92 -8.34 5.79
CA PHE A 71 13.82 -8.05 4.85
C PHE A 71 14.12 -6.89 3.89
N LYS A 72 15.24 -6.20 4.07
CA LYS A 72 15.61 -5.05 3.26
C LYS A 72 16.09 -5.48 1.88
N ASP A 73 15.68 -4.75 0.85
CA ASP A 73 16.06 -4.97 -0.54
C ASP A 73 15.83 -6.41 -1.05
N THR A 74 14.89 -7.15 -0.45
CA THR A 74 14.57 -8.52 -0.85
C THR A 74 13.73 -8.57 -2.12
N THR A 75 13.96 -9.59 -2.95
CA THR A 75 13.01 -10.00 -3.97
C THR A 75 11.79 -10.67 -3.34
N TRP A 76 10.67 -10.74 -4.07
CA TRP A 76 9.47 -11.44 -3.57
C TRP A 76 9.74 -12.91 -3.21
N SER A 77 10.64 -13.58 -3.92
CA SER A 77 11.02 -14.97 -3.61
C SER A 77 11.77 -15.08 -2.29
N GLU A 78 12.75 -14.20 -2.06
CA GLU A 78 13.51 -14.13 -0.80
C GLU A 78 12.59 -13.70 0.36
N PHE A 79 11.73 -12.71 0.14
CA PHE A 79 10.74 -12.29 1.11
C PHE A 79 9.85 -13.47 1.56
N MET A 80 9.32 -14.27 0.62
CA MET A 80 8.47 -15.42 0.96
C MET A 80 9.22 -16.48 1.78
N GLU A 81 10.51 -16.71 1.53
CA GLU A 81 11.32 -17.64 2.34
C GLU A 81 11.50 -17.15 3.78
N LEU A 82 11.72 -15.85 3.97
CA LEU A 82 11.80 -15.23 5.29
C LEU A 82 10.44 -15.21 5.98
N ALA A 83 9.40 -14.81 5.24
CA ALA A 83 8.02 -14.74 5.73
C ALA A 83 7.52 -16.09 6.29
N LYS A 84 7.82 -17.20 5.63
CA LYS A 84 7.49 -18.54 6.12
C LYS A 84 8.07 -18.82 7.50
N LYS A 85 9.31 -18.42 7.76
CA LYS A 85 9.92 -18.58 9.09
C LYS A 85 9.17 -17.78 10.15
N VAL A 86 8.71 -16.57 9.80
CA VAL A 86 7.92 -15.73 10.71
C VAL A 86 6.56 -16.37 10.97
N VAL A 87 5.90 -16.87 9.93
CA VAL A 87 4.62 -17.62 10.05
C VAL A 87 4.79 -18.84 10.95
N ASP A 88 5.80 -19.67 10.68
CA ASP A 88 6.06 -20.89 11.45
C ASP A 88 6.36 -20.61 12.94
N ALA A 89 7.09 -19.54 13.23
CA ALA A 89 7.44 -19.18 14.59
C ALA A 89 6.29 -18.56 15.38
N ASN A 90 5.37 -17.86 14.71
CA ASN A 90 4.33 -17.05 15.36
C ASN A 90 2.92 -17.64 15.23
N GLY A 91 2.66 -18.46 14.21
CA GLY A 91 1.34 -19.03 13.95
C GLY A 91 0.33 -18.02 13.38
N VAL A 92 0.83 -16.88 12.87
CA VAL A 92 0.02 -15.85 12.20
C VAL A 92 0.63 -15.53 10.83
N PRO A 93 -0.16 -15.03 9.86
CA PRO A 93 0.37 -14.58 8.57
C PRO A 93 1.45 -13.51 8.72
N MET A 94 2.41 -13.51 7.79
CA MET A 94 3.40 -12.43 7.72
C MET A 94 2.77 -11.10 7.29
N LEU A 95 1.81 -11.14 6.37
CA LEU A 95 1.16 -9.94 5.85
C LEU A 95 -0.36 -9.98 6.04
N THR A 96 -0.92 -8.81 6.21
CA THR A 96 -2.35 -8.52 6.08
C THR A 96 -2.58 -7.53 4.94
N SER A 97 -3.70 -7.66 4.22
CA SER A 97 -4.08 -6.81 3.09
C SER A 97 -5.56 -6.42 3.18
N SER A 98 -5.92 -5.26 2.63
CA SER A 98 -7.30 -4.76 2.54
C SER A 98 -7.95 -5.01 1.18
N GLY A 99 -7.34 -5.84 0.35
CA GLY A 99 -7.83 -6.20 -0.98
C GLY A 99 -6.68 -6.41 -1.97
N GLY A 100 -6.78 -7.51 -2.71
CA GLY A 100 -5.74 -7.94 -3.64
C GLY A 100 -5.38 -6.94 -4.74
N SER A 101 -6.28 -6.01 -5.08
CA SER A 101 -6.00 -5.00 -6.10
C SER A 101 -4.93 -3.98 -5.65
N GLU A 102 -4.90 -3.61 -4.38
CA GLU A 102 -3.91 -2.65 -3.87
C GLU A 102 -2.51 -3.24 -3.90
N ILE A 103 -2.30 -4.39 -3.28
CA ILE A 103 -0.98 -5.04 -3.25
C ILE A 103 -0.45 -5.38 -4.66
N VAL A 104 -1.32 -5.75 -5.60
CA VAL A 104 -0.90 -5.99 -7.00
C VAL A 104 -0.46 -4.71 -7.69
N ILE A 105 -1.12 -3.57 -7.42
CA ILE A 105 -0.70 -2.27 -7.93
C ILE A 105 0.64 -1.85 -7.33
N GLU A 106 0.85 -2.04 -6.04
CA GLU A 106 2.11 -1.76 -5.35
C GLU A 106 3.27 -2.61 -5.91
N MET A 107 3.01 -3.90 -6.18
CA MET A 107 3.97 -4.77 -6.86
C MET A 107 4.33 -4.27 -8.26
N LEU A 108 3.35 -3.76 -9.03
CA LEU A 108 3.58 -3.18 -10.34
C LEU A 108 4.42 -1.91 -10.25
N GLN A 109 4.09 -1.02 -9.31
CA GLN A 109 4.81 0.23 -9.09
C GLN A 109 6.27 -0.03 -8.69
N SER A 110 6.52 -0.98 -7.79
CA SER A 110 7.87 -1.37 -7.39
C SER A 110 8.68 -1.96 -8.55
N ALA A 111 8.02 -2.60 -9.52
CA ALA A 111 8.63 -3.10 -10.75
C ALA A 111 8.79 -2.03 -11.85
N GLY A 112 8.41 -0.78 -11.59
CA GLY A 112 8.38 0.27 -12.60
C GLY A 112 7.37 0.02 -13.73
N ALA A 113 6.32 -0.75 -13.46
CA ALA A 113 5.31 -1.17 -14.41
C ALA A 113 3.94 -0.57 -14.11
N SER A 114 3.05 -0.62 -15.08
CA SER A 114 1.68 -0.11 -14.96
C SER A 114 0.71 -0.98 -15.74
N PRO A 115 -0.56 -1.08 -15.30
CA PRO A 115 -1.62 -1.63 -16.13
C PRO A 115 -2.03 -0.69 -17.27
N MET A 116 -1.55 0.56 -17.25
CA MET A 116 -1.76 1.56 -18.29
C MET A 116 -0.47 1.72 -19.09
N GLN A 117 -0.55 1.63 -20.42
CA GLN A 117 0.56 1.87 -21.35
C GLN A 117 0.04 2.72 -22.51
N ASP A 118 0.75 3.79 -22.83
CA ASP A 118 0.38 4.71 -23.92
C ASP A 118 -1.07 5.23 -23.84
N GLY A 119 -1.57 5.44 -22.61
CA GLY A 119 -2.95 5.89 -22.37
C GLY A 119 -4.04 4.81 -22.50
N GLU A 120 -3.66 3.56 -22.77
CA GLU A 120 -4.58 2.43 -22.90
C GLU A 120 -4.39 1.42 -21.75
N VAL A 121 -5.50 0.75 -21.38
CA VAL A 121 -5.46 -0.35 -20.41
C VAL A 121 -4.85 -1.59 -21.08
N LYS A 122 -3.74 -2.08 -20.54
CA LYS A 122 -3.01 -3.29 -20.99
C LYS A 122 -3.02 -4.34 -19.86
N LEU A 123 -4.07 -5.13 -19.81
CA LEU A 123 -4.18 -6.26 -18.87
C LEU A 123 -3.70 -7.56 -19.49
N VAL A 124 -4.00 -7.77 -20.77
CA VAL A 124 -3.54 -8.93 -21.54
C VAL A 124 -2.13 -8.66 -22.05
N ASP A 125 -1.26 -9.66 -22.01
CA ASP A 125 0.16 -9.59 -22.42
C ASP A 125 1.03 -8.64 -21.58
N ASN A 126 0.57 -8.28 -20.40
CA ASN A 126 1.36 -7.55 -19.40
C ASN A 126 2.09 -8.55 -18.49
N ALA A 127 3.36 -8.82 -18.80
CA ALA A 127 4.16 -9.81 -18.06
C ALA A 127 4.37 -9.42 -16.59
N ALA A 128 4.49 -8.14 -16.28
CA ALA A 128 4.65 -7.65 -14.91
C ALA A 128 3.36 -7.87 -14.11
N LEU A 129 2.19 -7.57 -14.69
CA LEU A 129 0.89 -7.83 -14.05
C LEU A 129 0.68 -9.32 -13.80
N LYS A 130 1.00 -10.15 -14.80
CA LYS A 130 0.92 -11.60 -14.63
C LYS A 130 1.79 -12.07 -13.45
N LYS A 131 3.02 -11.58 -13.38
CA LYS A 131 3.95 -11.93 -12.28
C LYS A 131 3.43 -11.46 -10.93
N ALA A 132 2.89 -10.25 -10.84
CA ALA A 132 2.31 -9.72 -9.61
C ALA A 132 1.13 -10.56 -9.12
N ILE A 133 0.25 -10.98 -10.03
CA ILE A 133 -0.88 -11.88 -9.69
C ILE A 133 -0.39 -13.26 -9.25
N GLU A 134 0.65 -13.80 -9.88
CA GLU A 134 1.25 -15.09 -9.48
C GLU A 134 1.83 -15.00 -8.06
N VAL A 135 2.55 -13.92 -7.74
CA VAL A 135 3.08 -13.66 -6.39
C VAL A 135 1.95 -13.51 -5.38
N TYR A 136 0.95 -12.67 -5.68
CA TYR A 136 -0.23 -12.49 -4.82
C TYR A 136 -0.89 -13.83 -4.51
N LYS A 137 -1.16 -14.63 -5.55
CA LYS A 137 -1.76 -15.95 -5.39
C LYS A 137 -0.91 -16.85 -4.50
N GLN A 138 0.40 -16.85 -4.69
CA GLN A 138 1.32 -17.66 -3.89
C GLN A 138 1.33 -17.23 -2.41
N LEU A 139 1.32 -15.92 -2.13
CA LEU A 139 1.23 -15.40 -0.75
C LEU A 139 -0.02 -15.89 -0.02
N ILE A 140 -1.15 -15.95 -0.71
CA ILE A 140 -2.42 -16.46 -0.15
C ILE A 140 -2.39 -17.99 -0.01
N ASP A 141 -2.04 -18.72 -1.07
CA ASP A 141 -2.06 -20.18 -1.09
C ASP A 141 -1.12 -20.79 -0.02
N GLU A 142 0.00 -20.13 0.27
CA GLU A 142 0.99 -20.57 1.25
C GLU A 142 0.72 -20.02 2.67
N GLY A 143 -0.38 -19.28 2.87
CA GLY A 143 -0.75 -18.72 4.17
C GLY A 143 0.20 -17.62 4.68
N ILE A 144 0.99 -17.05 3.78
CA ILE A 144 1.91 -15.94 4.11
C ILE A 144 1.13 -14.63 4.27
N MET A 145 0.04 -14.48 3.55
CA MET A 145 -0.81 -13.28 3.59
C MET A 145 -2.27 -13.67 3.78
N VAL A 146 -2.97 -12.85 4.55
CA VAL A 146 -4.44 -12.87 4.67
C VAL A 146 -5.00 -11.59 4.06
N ASP A 147 -6.11 -11.75 3.32
CA ASP A 147 -6.80 -10.65 2.65
C ASP A 147 -8.17 -10.42 3.28
N TYR A 148 -8.44 -9.21 3.69
CA TYR A 148 -9.70 -8.80 4.29
C TYR A 148 -10.48 -7.91 3.32
N THR A 149 -11.77 -8.13 3.23
CA THR A 149 -12.70 -7.26 2.48
C THR A 149 -13.38 -6.23 3.37
N ASP A 150 -13.23 -6.37 4.67
CA ASP A 150 -13.76 -5.47 5.70
C ASP A 150 -12.62 -4.66 6.32
N TRP A 151 -12.77 -3.34 6.31
CA TRP A 151 -11.76 -2.41 6.79
C TRP A 151 -11.46 -2.56 8.28
N ASP A 152 -12.49 -2.75 9.11
CA ASP A 152 -12.31 -2.85 10.55
C ASP A 152 -11.59 -4.15 10.91
N GLN A 153 -11.85 -5.24 10.20
CA GLN A 153 -11.14 -6.51 10.37
C GLN A 153 -9.68 -6.39 9.93
N TYR A 154 -9.42 -5.69 8.83
CA TYR A 154 -8.05 -5.43 8.37
C TYR A 154 -7.24 -4.66 9.43
N ILE A 155 -7.76 -3.56 9.95
CA ILE A 155 -7.10 -2.79 11.01
C ILE A 155 -6.97 -3.62 12.30
N ALA A 156 -8.01 -4.36 12.66
CA ALA A 156 -7.99 -5.22 13.84
C ALA A 156 -6.91 -6.31 13.76
N SER A 157 -6.62 -6.85 12.57
CA SER A 157 -5.61 -7.88 12.40
C SER A 157 -4.21 -7.41 12.83
N MET A 158 -3.88 -6.15 12.55
CA MET A 158 -2.62 -5.54 13.01
C MET A 158 -2.66 -5.25 14.51
N ASN A 159 -3.73 -4.61 14.99
CA ASN A 159 -3.83 -4.14 16.37
C ASN A 159 -3.97 -5.28 17.40
N LYS A 160 -4.42 -6.47 16.98
CA LYS A 160 -4.48 -7.67 17.81
C LYS A 160 -3.28 -8.61 17.64
N GLY A 161 -2.33 -8.26 16.77
CA GLY A 161 -1.19 -9.12 16.47
C GLY A 161 -1.59 -10.39 15.71
N GLU A 162 -2.66 -10.34 14.92
CA GLU A 162 -3.14 -11.44 14.07
C GLU A 162 -2.40 -11.49 12.71
N ALA A 163 -1.50 -10.53 12.46
CA ALA A 163 -0.55 -10.51 11.36
C ALA A 163 0.75 -9.86 11.79
N ALA A 164 1.87 -10.28 11.23
CA ALA A 164 3.21 -9.79 11.57
C ALA A 164 3.61 -8.54 10.78
N GLY A 165 2.87 -8.14 9.76
CA GLY A 165 3.23 -6.98 8.94
C GLY A 165 2.15 -6.58 7.94
N VAL A 166 2.43 -5.48 7.27
CA VAL A 166 1.57 -4.87 6.25
C VAL A 166 2.42 -4.13 5.22
N ILE A 167 2.00 -4.19 3.96
CA ILE A 167 2.49 -3.31 2.90
C ILE A 167 1.34 -2.36 2.55
N GLN A 168 1.55 -1.06 2.72
CA GLN A 168 0.51 -0.06 2.51
C GLN A 168 1.13 1.34 2.46
N GLY A 169 0.35 2.34 2.06
CA GLY A 169 0.75 3.74 2.18
C GLY A 169 1.12 4.12 3.62
N CYS A 170 2.10 5.00 3.79
CA CYS A 170 2.65 5.38 5.11
C CYS A 170 1.60 5.91 6.11
N TRP A 171 0.42 6.30 5.64
CA TRP A 171 -0.73 6.68 6.47
C TRP A 171 -1.22 5.55 7.39
N ILE A 172 -0.92 4.27 7.07
CA ILE A 172 -1.29 3.12 7.91
C ILE A 172 -0.66 3.18 9.29
N MET A 173 0.45 3.90 9.45
CA MET A 173 1.14 4.05 10.73
C MET A 173 0.24 4.62 11.81
N SER A 174 -0.71 5.52 11.48
CA SER A 174 -1.66 6.05 12.45
C SER A 174 -2.60 4.96 13.01
N SER A 175 -2.98 4.00 12.17
CA SER A 175 -3.81 2.86 12.57
C SER A 175 -3.03 1.83 13.40
N ILE A 176 -1.77 1.60 13.06
CA ILE A 176 -0.86 0.73 13.81
C ILE A 176 -0.60 1.29 15.21
N GLN A 177 -0.35 2.60 15.31
CA GLN A 177 -0.07 3.28 16.58
C GLN A 177 -1.26 3.31 17.56
N ALA A 178 -2.46 2.96 17.11
CA ALA A 178 -3.62 2.84 17.99
C ALA A 178 -3.49 1.66 18.98
N ALA A 179 -2.66 0.66 18.70
CA ALA A 179 -2.35 -0.44 19.61
C ALA A 179 -1.19 -0.04 20.55
N GLU A 180 -1.51 0.61 21.66
CA GLU A 180 -0.53 1.11 22.64
C GLU A 180 0.35 0.00 23.23
N ASP A 181 -0.18 -1.21 23.37
CA ASP A 181 0.52 -2.41 23.86
C ASP A 181 1.61 -2.93 22.88
N GLN A 182 1.60 -2.47 21.64
CA GLN A 182 2.59 -2.79 20.62
C GLN A 182 3.58 -1.63 20.39
N SER A 183 3.61 -0.65 21.27
CA SER A 183 4.49 0.52 21.14
C SER A 183 5.97 0.12 21.13
N GLY A 184 6.68 0.53 20.06
CA GLY A 184 8.10 0.23 19.85
C GLY A 184 8.37 -1.12 19.16
N GLU A 185 7.34 -1.91 18.86
CA GLU A 185 7.50 -3.23 18.25
C GLU A 185 7.31 -3.25 16.73
N TRP A 186 7.04 -2.10 16.12
CA TRP A 186 6.92 -1.98 14.68
C TRP A 186 8.13 -1.29 14.07
N ALA A 187 8.63 -1.84 12.98
CA ALA A 187 9.71 -1.28 12.19
C ALA A 187 9.26 -1.09 10.74
N ILE A 188 9.79 -0.04 10.09
CA ILE A 188 9.59 0.20 8.66
C ILE A 188 10.78 -0.37 7.92
N VAL A 189 10.51 -1.12 6.85
CA VAL A 189 11.50 -1.67 5.92
C VAL A 189 11.32 -0.99 4.56
N ASN A 190 12.41 -0.62 3.95
CA ASN A 190 12.45 -0.02 2.60
C ASN A 190 12.88 -1.06 1.58
#